data_83f06b4958a0ce65240f6aef7466a78f
#
_entry.id   83f06b4958a0ce65240f6aef7466a78f
#
_cell.length_a   1.000
_cell.length_b   1.000
_cell.length_c   1.000
_cell.angle_alpha   90.00
_cell.angle_beta   90.00
_cell.angle_gamma   90.00
#
_symmetry.space_group_name_H-M   'P 1'
#
loop_
_entity.id
_entity.type
_entity.pdbx_description
1 polymer ?
#
loop_
_entity_poly.entity_id
_entity_poly.type
_entity_poly.pdbx_seq_one_letter_code
_entity_poly.pdbx_strand_id
1 'polypeptide(L)'
;MKRLLVPAAAVAAAVLVFAVVNATAGSSSAKAGGSIHVIEHATTDAVTNGTAGDSAGNILTFANDVYDAADAHKVGSDQGYCVRTVVGAAWECNWTTFLPGGQITVEGPFSDTGDTVVAVTGGTGAYRNARGSMQLIYHNPAGTEFDFVFNLVG
;
A
#
# COMPACT_ATOMS: atom_id res chain seq x y z
N MET A 1 18.58 -10.65 -87.46
CA MET A 1 17.52 -10.74 -86.44
C MET A 1 18.11 -11.31 -85.16
N LYS A 2 18.46 -10.46 -84.19
CA LYS A 2 19.06 -10.86 -82.90
C LYS A 2 17.93 -11.01 -81.88
N ARG A 3 17.73 -12.21 -81.38
CA ARG A 3 16.77 -12.45 -80.27
C ARG A 3 17.44 -12.13 -78.97
N LEU A 4 16.87 -11.17 -78.21
CA LEU A 4 17.25 -10.89 -76.85
C LEU A 4 16.55 -11.92 -75.89
N LEU A 5 17.41 -12.64 -75.17
CA LEU A 5 16.98 -13.49 -74.05
C LEU A 5 16.85 -12.61 -72.82
N VAL A 6 15.64 -12.57 -72.19
CA VAL A 6 15.38 -11.92 -70.91
C VAL A 6 15.55 -12.96 -69.79
N PRO A 7 16.38 -12.73 -68.76
CA PRO A 7 16.49 -13.67 -67.70
C PRO A 7 15.28 -13.48 -66.71
N ALA A 8 14.65 -14.58 -66.33
CA ALA A 8 13.62 -14.62 -65.32
C ALA A 8 14.26 -14.45 -63.97
N ALA A 9 13.89 -13.37 -63.27
CA ALA A 9 14.26 -13.16 -61.87
C ALA A 9 13.34 -14.00 -60.96
N ALA A 10 13.92 -14.94 -60.24
CA ALA A 10 13.23 -15.69 -59.19
C ALA A 10 13.06 -14.81 -57.97
N VAL A 11 11.81 -14.49 -57.61
CA VAL A 11 11.47 -13.80 -56.34
C VAL A 11 11.39 -14.86 -55.26
N ALA A 12 12.38 -14.89 -54.38
CA ALA A 12 12.33 -15.69 -53.15
C ALA A 12 11.46 -14.97 -52.12
N ALA A 13 10.26 -15.49 -51.86
CA ALA A 13 9.41 -15.02 -50.77
C ALA A 13 9.96 -15.53 -49.43
N ALA A 14 10.55 -14.66 -48.66
CA ALA A 14 10.93 -14.97 -47.28
C ALA A 14 9.67 -14.94 -46.40
N VAL A 15 9.23 -16.10 -45.94
CA VAL A 15 8.17 -16.23 -44.95
C VAL A 15 8.78 -15.95 -43.58
N LEU A 16 8.52 -14.76 -43.02
CA LEU A 16 8.83 -14.40 -41.63
C LEU A 16 7.81 -15.08 -40.72
N VAL A 17 8.22 -16.15 -40.04
CA VAL A 17 7.46 -16.78 -38.99
C VAL A 17 7.64 -15.91 -37.71
N PHE A 18 6.65 -15.11 -37.39
CA PHE A 18 6.59 -14.45 -36.08
C PHE A 18 6.23 -15.49 -35.01
N ALA A 19 7.20 -15.91 -34.22
CA ALA A 19 6.95 -16.66 -33.02
C ALA A 19 6.29 -15.71 -32.00
N VAL A 20 4.97 -15.84 -31.79
CA VAL A 20 4.28 -15.18 -30.71
C VAL A 20 4.71 -15.84 -29.40
N VAL A 21 5.66 -15.24 -28.72
CA VAL A 21 6.00 -15.62 -27.34
C VAL A 21 4.83 -15.21 -26.46
N ASN A 22 3.93 -16.14 -26.17
CA ASN A 22 2.96 -15.96 -25.11
C ASN A 22 3.72 -15.93 -23.78
N ALA A 23 4.13 -14.74 -23.34
CA ALA A 23 4.53 -14.53 -21.97
C ALA A 23 3.28 -14.76 -21.10
N THR A 24 3.12 -15.96 -20.55
CA THR A 24 2.24 -16.20 -19.46
C THR A 24 2.76 -15.36 -18.29
N ALA A 25 2.20 -14.15 -18.13
CA ALA A 25 2.34 -13.41 -16.89
C ALA A 25 1.82 -14.33 -15.80
N GLY A 26 2.73 -14.91 -15.03
CA GLY A 26 2.37 -15.70 -13.86
C GLY A 26 1.51 -14.82 -12.98
N SER A 27 0.21 -15.06 -12.94
CA SER A 27 -0.68 -14.49 -11.93
C SER A 27 -0.19 -15.03 -10.59
N SER A 28 0.69 -14.29 -9.91
CA SER A 28 0.87 -14.50 -8.49
C SER A 28 -0.50 -14.21 -7.87
N SER A 29 -1.26 -15.26 -7.56
CA SER A 29 -2.48 -15.15 -6.79
C SER A 29 -2.18 -14.29 -5.57
N ALA A 30 -2.85 -13.14 -5.45
CA ALA A 30 -2.94 -12.45 -4.19
C ALA A 30 -3.36 -13.52 -3.17
N LYS A 31 -2.60 -13.65 -2.08
CA LYS A 31 -2.91 -14.63 -1.04
C LYS A 31 -4.29 -14.27 -0.53
N ALA A 32 -5.29 -15.07 -0.89
CA ALA A 32 -6.66 -14.88 -0.49
C ALA A 32 -6.71 -14.92 1.04
N GLY A 33 -7.22 -13.89 1.66
CA GLY A 33 -7.52 -13.78 3.07
C GLY A 33 -6.35 -14.10 4.01
N GLY A 34 -5.89 -13.14 4.77
CA GLY A 34 -4.84 -13.35 5.77
C GLY A 34 -4.81 -12.21 6.78
N SER A 35 -4.33 -12.51 8.00
CA SER A 35 -4.03 -11.48 8.98
C SER A 35 -2.53 -11.14 8.92
N ILE A 36 -2.24 -9.84 8.97
CA ILE A 36 -0.89 -9.30 9.11
C ILE A 36 -0.90 -8.47 10.39
N HIS A 37 0.02 -8.75 11.29
CA HIS A 37 0.18 -7.99 12.52
C HIS A 37 1.56 -7.33 12.53
N VAL A 38 1.59 -6.03 12.67
CA VAL A 38 2.81 -5.23 12.81
C VAL A 38 2.59 -4.14 13.86
N ILE A 39 3.68 -3.57 14.38
CA ILE A 39 3.64 -2.53 15.41
C ILE A 39 4.29 -1.27 14.85
N GLU A 40 3.57 -0.16 14.86
CA GLU A 40 4.07 1.16 14.53
C GLU A 40 4.72 1.80 15.75
N HIS A 41 5.87 2.47 15.55
CA HIS A 41 6.47 3.36 16.53
C HIS A 41 6.25 4.82 16.11
N ALA A 42 5.26 5.47 16.69
CA ALA A 42 4.81 6.84 16.37
C ALA A 42 5.80 7.90 16.88
N THR A 43 6.95 8.02 16.21
CA THR A 43 8.06 8.89 16.64
C THR A 43 8.12 10.20 15.88
N THR A 44 7.39 10.34 14.78
CA THR A 44 7.44 11.53 13.91
C THR A 44 6.14 12.32 13.86
N ASP A 45 5.13 11.89 14.59
CA ASP A 45 3.79 12.48 14.60
C ASP A 45 3.84 13.96 14.97
N ALA A 46 3.33 14.82 14.09
CA ALA A 46 3.33 16.25 14.29
C ALA A 46 2.15 16.95 13.64
N VAL A 47 1.55 17.89 14.34
CA VAL A 47 0.60 18.83 13.72
C VAL A 47 1.38 19.84 12.90
N THR A 48 1.29 19.73 11.58
CA THR A 48 2.08 20.51 10.62
C THR A 48 1.30 21.64 9.97
N ASN A 49 -0.03 21.62 10.07
CA ASN A 49 -0.90 22.69 9.57
C ASN A 49 -2.14 22.81 10.46
N GLY A 50 -2.57 24.04 10.66
CA GLY A 50 -3.75 24.37 11.47
C GLY A 50 -3.52 25.54 12.42
N THR A 51 -4.50 25.74 13.30
CA THR A 51 -4.40 26.76 14.36
C THR A 51 -3.61 26.24 15.57
N ALA A 52 -3.09 27.15 16.38
CA ALA A 52 -2.47 26.77 17.67
C ALA A 52 -3.49 26.06 18.57
N GLY A 53 -3.05 24.98 19.19
CA GLY A 53 -3.90 24.14 20.04
C GLY A 53 -4.71 23.12 19.23
N ASP A 54 -5.58 22.37 19.92
CA ASP A 54 -6.42 21.35 19.30
C ASP A 54 -7.66 22.01 18.67
N SER A 55 -7.73 21.96 17.34
CA SER A 55 -8.77 22.63 16.57
C SER A 55 -9.19 21.79 15.37
N ALA A 56 -10.47 21.81 15.05
CA ALA A 56 -10.98 21.16 13.83
C ALA A 56 -10.28 21.72 12.58
N GLY A 57 -9.86 20.83 11.69
CA GLY A 57 -9.10 21.16 10.49
C GLY A 57 -7.58 21.18 10.67
N ASN A 58 -7.04 20.97 11.86
CA ASN A 58 -5.61 20.76 12.04
C ASN A 58 -5.18 19.49 11.29
N ILE A 59 -3.99 19.53 10.71
CA ILE A 59 -3.41 18.40 9.96
C ILE A 59 -2.24 17.83 10.75
N LEU A 60 -2.36 16.58 11.15
CA LEU A 60 -1.28 15.74 11.66
C LEU A 60 -0.61 15.04 10.47
N THR A 61 0.71 15.01 10.44
CA THR A 61 1.48 14.22 9.48
C THR A 61 2.47 13.33 10.21
N PHE A 62 2.78 12.19 9.62
CA PHE A 62 3.70 11.20 10.18
C PHE A 62 4.40 10.37 9.10
N ALA A 63 5.56 9.81 9.47
CA ALA A 63 6.31 8.85 8.67
C ALA A 63 7.12 7.98 9.65
N ASN A 64 6.55 6.87 10.07
CA ASN A 64 7.01 6.08 11.20
C ASN A 64 7.62 4.73 10.78
N ASP A 65 8.41 4.15 11.65
CA ASP A 65 8.94 2.81 11.49
C ASP A 65 7.92 1.77 11.98
N VAL A 66 7.87 0.64 11.25
CA VAL A 66 6.96 -0.47 11.55
C VAL A 66 7.76 -1.74 11.84
N TYR A 67 7.44 -2.40 12.94
CA TYR A 67 8.11 -3.57 13.47
C TYR A 67 7.25 -4.83 13.33
N ASP A 68 7.86 -6.00 13.49
CA ASP A 68 7.15 -7.27 13.51
C ASP A 68 6.25 -7.40 14.76
N ALA A 69 5.38 -8.41 14.77
CA ALA A 69 4.42 -8.63 15.86
C ALA A 69 5.06 -8.94 17.23
N ALA A 70 6.37 -9.20 17.25
CA ALA A 70 7.13 -9.39 18.49
C ALA A 70 7.85 -8.11 18.93
N ASP A 71 7.67 -7.02 18.20
CA ASP A 71 8.35 -5.73 18.40
C ASP A 71 9.89 -5.83 18.41
N ALA A 72 10.43 -6.79 17.68
CA ALA A 72 11.84 -7.10 17.72
C ALA A 72 12.64 -6.59 16.52
N HIS A 73 12.01 -6.56 15.33
CA HIS A 73 12.70 -6.22 14.09
C HIS A 73 11.85 -5.24 13.26
N LYS A 74 12.50 -4.19 12.80
CA LYS A 74 11.88 -3.30 11.80
C LYS A 74 11.63 -4.09 10.52
N VAL A 75 10.38 -4.13 10.10
CA VAL A 75 9.92 -4.84 8.88
C VAL A 75 9.38 -3.91 7.81
N GLY A 76 9.19 -2.63 8.13
CA GLY A 76 8.63 -1.67 7.20
C GLY A 76 8.62 -0.25 7.73
N SER A 77 7.75 0.54 7.14
CA SER A 77 7.46 1.90 7.59
C SER A 77 6.03 2.24 7.17
N ASP A 78 5.52 3.33 7.67
CA ASP A 78 4.33 3.95 7.13
C ASP A 78 4.49 5.46 6.94
N GLN A 79 3.53 6.06 6.28
CA GLN A 79 3.42 7.51 6.18
C GLN A 79 1.99 7.91 5.85
N GLY A 80 1.58 9.03 6.38
CA GLY A 80 0.24 9.52 6.15
C GLY A 80 -0.06 10.86 6.78
N TYR A 81 -1.34 11.13 6.82
CA TYR A 81 -1.88 12.33 7.45
C TYR A 81 -3.24 12.06 8.05
N CYS A 82 -3.60 12.89 9.02
CA CYS A 82 -4.93 12.95 9.60
C CYS A 82 -5.43 14.40 9.64
N VAL A 83 -6.74 14.57 9.53
CA VAL A 83 -7.41 15.86 9.75
C VAL A 83 -8.21 15.76 11.05
N ARG A 84 -8.04 16.70 11.96
CA ARG A 84 -8.83 16.78 13.17
C ARG A 84 -10.29 17.05 12.81
N THR A 85 -11.16 16.11 13.08
CA THR A 85 -12.61 16.20 12.81
C THR A 85 -13.41 16.53 14.07
N VAL A 86 -13.00 15.97 15.21
CA VAL A 86 -13.65 16.22 16.50
C VAL A 86 -12.58 16.58 17.53
N VAL A 87 -12.61 17.82 17.99
CA VAL A 87 -11.65 18.36 18.98
C VAL A 87 -11.66 17.51 20.24
N GLY A 88 -10.48 17.08 20.69
CA GLY A 88 -10.28 16.26 21.88
C GLY A 88 -10.79 14.82 21.76
N ALA A 89 -11.12 14.34 20.53
CA ALA A 89 -11.71 13.01 20.39
C ALA A 89 -11.26 12.25 19.14
N ALA A 90 -11.32 12.84 17.94
CA ALA A 90 -11.12 12.06 16.73
C ALA A 90 -10.48 12.83 15.59
N TRP A 91 -9.75 12.07 14.77
CA TRP A 91 -9.19 12.45 13.49
C TRP A 91 -9.75 11.56 12.39
N GLU A 92 -9.77 12.05 11.16
CA GLU A 92 -9.96 11.25 9.96
C GLU A 92 -8.61 11.12 9.28
N CYS A 93 -8.16 9.89 9.03
CA CYS A 93 -6.81 9.57 8.60
C CYS A 93 -6.77 8.83 7.27
N ASN A 94 -5.67 9.02 6.52
CA ASN A 94 -5.29 8.21 5.39
C ASN A 94 -3.78 7.96 5.44
N TRP A 95 -3.37 6.69 5.33
CA TRP A 95 -1.94 6.36 5.29
C TRP A 95 -1.62 5.11 4.50
N THR A 96 -0.35 4.95 4.19
CA THR A 96 0.22 3.81 3.48
C THR A 96 1.27 3.13 4.35
N THR A 97 1.09 1.84 4.58
CA THR A 97 2.08 0.97 5.24
C THR A 97 2.89 0.23 4.18
N PHE A 98 4.21 0.38 4.22
CA PHE A 98 5.20 -0.24 3.32
C PHE A 98 5.74 -1.50 3.99
N LEU A 99 5.46 -2.65 3.40
CA LEU A 99 5.86 -3.97 3.91
C LEU A 99 6.65 -4.75 2.86
N PRO A 100 7.37 -5.82 3.25
CA PRO A 100 7.98 -6.71 2.27
C PRO A 100 6.96 -7.21 1.26
N GLY A 101 7.23 -6.96 -0.01
CA GLY A 101 6.35 -7.37 -1.11
C GLY A 101 5.39 -6.31 -1.64
N GLY A 102 5.22 -5.17 -0.96
CA GLY A 102 4.33 -4.12 -1.45
C GLY A 102 3.83 -3.14 -0.39
N GLN A 103 2.69 -2.55 -0.66
CA GLN A 103 2.09 -1.50 0.19
C GLN A 103 0.63 -1.84 0.46
N ILE A 104 0.14 -1.40 1.62
CA ILE A 104 -1.29 -1.44 1.98
C ILE A 104 -1.70 -0.01 2.33
N THR A 105 -2.82 0.46 1.75
CA THR A 105 -3.42 1.75 2.09
C THR A 105 -4.67 1.56 2.93
N VAL A 106 -4.83 2.43 3.91
CA VAL A 106 -5.99 2.43 4.80
C VAL A 106 -6.55 3.84 4.96
N GLU A 107 -7.83 3.91 5.32
CA GLU A 107 -8.56 5.15 5.54
C GLU A 107 -9.60 4.95 6.63
N GLY A 108 -9.76 5.94 7.51
CA GLY A 108 -10.77 5.93 8.55
C GLY A 108 -10.39 6.68 9.82
N PRO A 109 -11.18 6.53 10.89
CA PRO A 109 -11.01 7.29 12.11
C PRO A 109 -9.81 6.83 12.94
N PHE A 110 -9.10 7.80 13.53
CA PHE A 110 -8.22 7.61 14.68
C PHE A 110 -8.85 8.29 15.89
N SER A 111 -8.92 7.59 17.01
CA SER A 111 -9.45 8.11 18.28
C SER A 111 -8.32 8.50 19.22
N ASP A 112 -8.44 9.64 19.91
CA ASP A 112 -7.47 10.06 20.93
C ASP A 112 -7.47 9.16 22.18
N THR A 113 -8.49 8.32 22.38
CA THR A 113 -8.74 7.65 23.66
C THR A 113 -9.02 6.16 23.55
N GLY A 114 -8.89 5.56 22.39
CA GLY A 114 -9.18 4.13 22.25
C GLY A 114 -8.98 3.57 20.87
N ASP A 115 -9.05 2.27 20.81
CA ASP A 115 -8.87 1.50 19.61
C ASP A 115 -9.90 1.86 18.52
N THR A 116 -9.48 1.74 17.27
CA THR A 116 -10.35 1.99 16.12
C THR A 116 -10.21 0.91 15.06
N VAL A 117 -11.12 0.93 14.09
CA VAL A 117 -11.05 0.08 12.92
C VAL A 117 -11.13 0.98 11.69
N VAL A 118 -10.18 0.83 10.80
CA VAL A 118 -10.12 1.54 9.53
C VAL A 118 -10.29 0.59 8.36
N ALA A 119 -10.75 1.12 7.23
CA ALA A 119 -10.90 0.34 6.00
C ALA A 119 -9.56 0.14 5.30
N VAL A 120 -9.28 -1.07 4.81
CA VAL A 120 -8.23 -1.31 3.83
C VAL A 120 -8.77 -0.92 2.45
N THR A 121 -8.26 0.18 1.90
CA THR A 121 -8.77 0.78 0.66
C THR A 121 -8.00 0.35 -0.59
N GLY A 122 -6.81 -0.23 -0.43
CA GLY A 122 -6.01 -0.69 -1.54
C GLY A 122 -4.67 -1.26 -1.15
N GLY A 123 -3.87 -1.57 -2.17
CA GLY A 123 -2.49 -2.02 -1.99
C GLY A 123 -1.79 -2.22 -3.33
N THR A 124 -0.49 -2.49 -3.27
CA THR A 124 0.38 -2.74 -4.42
C THR A 124 1.19 -4.02 -4.25
N GLY A 125 1.87 -4.48 -5.29
CA GLY A 125 2.72 -5.67 -5.23
C GLY A 125 1.95 -6.92 -4.81
N ALA A 126 2.41 -7.60 -3.76
CA ALA A 126 1.75 -8.76 -3.18
C ALA A 126 0.37 -8.44 -2.57
N TYR A 127 0.13 -7.16 -2.26
CA TYR A 127 -1.11 -6.66 -1.66
C TYR A 127 -2.04 -5.97 -2.68
N ARG A 128 -1.76 -6.10 -3.98
CA ARG A 128 -2.65 -5.55 -5.01
C ARG A 128 -4.07 -6.08 -4.82
N ASN A 129 -5.05 -5.21 -4.96
CA ASN A 129 -6.46 -5.50 -4.70
C ASN A 129 -6.80 -5.78 -3.22
N ALA A 130 -5.89 -5.49 -2.28
CA ALA A 130 -6.20 -5.63 -0.85
C ALA A 130 -7.47 -4.88 -0.48
N ARG A 131 -8.32 -5.54 0.28
CA ARG A 131 -9.55 -5.03 0.88
C ARG A 131 -9.69 -5.67 2.26
N GLY A 132 -10.50 -5.09 3.09
CA GLY A 132 -10.78 -5.60 4.43
C GLY A 132 -10.76 -4.48 5.45
N SER A 133 -10.27 -4.80 6.63
CA SER A 133 -10.13 -3.85 7.72
C SER A 133 -8.76 -3.95 8.38
N MET A 134 -8.36 -2.90 9.06
CA MET A 134 -7.23 -2.90 9.98
C MET A 134 -7.74 -2.42 11.34
N GLN A 135 -7.46 -3.21 12.38
CA GLN A 135 -7.61 -2.75 13.76
C GLN A 135 -6.37 -1.95 14.13
N LEU A 136 -6.57 -0.74 14.62
CA LEU A 136 -5.56 0.10 15.24
C LEU A 136 -5.78 0.03 16.74
N ILE A 137 -4.83 -0.54 17.45
CA ILE A 137 -4.92 -0.82 18.89
C ILE A 137 -3.77 -0.11 19.58
N TYR A 138 -4.03 0.57 20.67
CA TYR A 138 -2.97 1.15 21.49
C TYR A 138 -2.10 0.05 22.08
N HIS A 139 -0.87 -0.10 21.59
CA HIS A 139 0.09 -1.08 22.12
C HIS A 139 0.57 -0.71 23.52
N ASN A 140 0.71 0.59 23.77
CA ASN A 140 1.06 1.12 25.08
C ASN A 140 0.15 2.28 25.52
N PRO A 141 0.01 2.51 26.84
CA PRO A 141 -0.85 3.58 27.37
C PRO A 141 -0.36 5.00 27.04
N ALA A 142 0.89 5.16 26.59
CA ALA A 142 1.47 6.45 26.22
C ALA A 142 1.00 6.90 24.83
N GLY A 143 0.45 5.99 24.00
CA GLY A 143 0.04 6.29 22.63
C GLY A 143 1.24 6.59 21.73
N THR A 144 2.36 5.91 21.94
CA THR A 144 3.57 6.04 21.14
C THR A 144 3.86 4.80 20.30
N GLU A 145 3.09 3.74 20.52
CA GLU A 145 3.15 2.48 19.77
C GLU A 145 1.75 1.96 19.53
N PHE A 146 1.52 1.46 18.32
CA PHE A 146 0.20 1.00 17.88
C PHE A 146 0.31 -0.34 17.16
N ASP A 147 -0.53 -1.30 17.56
CA ASP A 147 -0.72 -2.53 16.80
C ASP A 147 -1.58 -2.25 15.56
N PHE A 148 -1.08 -2.61 14.40
CA PHE A 148 -1.81 -2.64 13.15
C PHE A 148 -2.13 -4.09 12.79
N VAL A 149 -3.37 -4.50 13.00
CA VAL A 149 -3.84 -5.86 12.68
C VAL A 149 -4.70 -5.82 11.43
N PHE A 150 -4.07 -6.06 10.28
CA PHE A 150 -4.76 -6.12 9.00
C PHE A 150 -5.51 -7.45 8.86
N ASN A 151 -6.80 -7.39 8.55
CA ASN A 151 -7.65 -8.51 8.21
C ASN A 151 -8.06 -8.37 6.75
N LEU A 152 -7.29 -9.01 5.86
CA LEU A 152 -7.47 -8.90 4.43
C LEU A 152 -8.48 -9.94 3.95
N VAL A 153 -9.40 -9.51 3.08
CA VAL A 153 -10.32 -10.39 2.35
C VAL A 153 -9.79 -10.56 0.92
N GLY A 154 -9.87 -11.76 0.41
CA GLY A 154 -9.41 -12.15 -0.93
C GLY A 154 -10.43 -11.91 -2.01
#